data_be0bd32e710c970643b723be19db97d9
#
_entry.id   be0bd32e710c970643b723be19db97d9
#
_cell.length_a   1.000
_cell.length_b   1.000
_cell.length_c   1.000
_cell.angle_alpha   90.00
_cell.angle_beta   90.00
_cell.angle_gamma   90.00
#
_symmetry.space_group_name_H-M   'P 1'
#
loop_
_entity.id
_entity.type
_entity.pdbx_description
1 polymer ?
#
loop_
_entity_poly.entity_id
_entity_poly.type
_entity_poly.pdbx_seq_one_letter_code
_entity_poly.pdbx_strand_id
1 'polypeptide(L)'
;MTPLRLLSLTCVLLLSTTSLASAEILALLNYESKPGQPVRREAIAIMDIDPESADFGKILMEVPLPSDLVAHHIFFNRDRTKAYITALGKPLLHVVDLTRFPYRLRAIAVPDCQVGEDLVVSEDNRTWYLTCMGSSNVIMGDAVRDVPIKTVSAAEPAAAFILYPHGIAIHNGIDRVLVTSSVKPDMSDVGESVTVLEASTGNVLSTHKISMKPSPAKSAPVEIMFSPHANPPVVHITTMMEGTLWAGIWDPKAQSFSFYQVDDFGPRQQGMPLEMLYNKKGDRLYVTTAKPGFVNLYDNTDPRQPKFLQAIPAAPGAHHAVLSPDERYLFVQNSLLNLEGISDGSVTVIDLSKGGKVLGSIDTLKAQGFNPNCIMLLPNHFQLQHSTLRVSR
;
A
#
# COMPACT_ATOMS: atom_id res chain seq x y z
N MET A 1 -54.67 16.17 -66.25
CA MET A 1 -53.70 16.94 -65.42
C MET A 1 -53.89 16.55 -63.99
N THR A 2 -53.06 15.64 -63.50
CA THR A 2 -53.12 15.07 -62.13
C THR A 2 -51.90 15.60 -61.34
N PRO A 3 -52.08 16.19 -60.16
CA PRO A 3 -50.93 16.70 -59.40
C PRO A 3 -50.24 15.59 -58.63
N LEU A 4 -48.92 15.53 -58.82
CA LEU A 4 -47.99 14.68 -58.08
C LEU A 4 -47.82 15.19 -56.61
N ARG A 5 -48.17 14.36 -55.65
CA ARG A 5 -47.86 14.64 -54.21
C ARG A 5 -46.41 14.15 -53.85
N LEU A 6 -45.58 15.13 -53.53
CA LEU A 6 -44.25 14.85 -52.92
C LEU A 6 -44.43 14.40 -51.45
N LEU A 7 -44.04 13.20 -51.15
CA LEU A 7 -43.86 12.73 -49.74
C LEU A 7 -42.48 13.14 -49.30
N SER A 8 -42.39 14.05 -48.34
CA SER A 8 -41.15 14.37 -47.61
C SER A 8 -40.90 13.29 -46.57
N LEU A 9 -39.87 12.50 -46.77
CA LEU A 9 -39.37 11.53 -45.78
C LEU A 9 -38.41 12.25 -44.83
N THR A 10 -38.86 12.58 -43.61
CA THR A 10 -38.02 13.16 -42.57
C THR A 10 -37.27 12.02 -41.88
N CYS A 11 -35.99 11.85 -42.19
CA CYS A 11 -35.11 10.90 -41.52
C CYS A 11 -34.71 11.50 -40.17
N VAL A 12 -35.28 11.00 -39.05
CA VAL A 12 -34.85 11.31 -37.70
C VAL A 12 -33.60 10.47 -37.41
N LEU A 13 -32.43 11.09 -37.46
CA LEU A 13 -31.19 10.50 -36.95
C LEU A 13 -31.30 10.44 -35.42
N LEU A 14 -31.57 9.26 -34.86
CA LEU A 14 -31.34 8.93 -33.46
C LEU A 14 -29.83 8.84 -33.25
N LEU A 15 -29.22 9.92 -32.80
CA LEU A 15 -27.88 9.90 -32.21
C LEU A 15 -27.96 9.11 -30.88
N SER A 16 -27.72 7.80 -30.94
CA SER A 16 -27.42 7.03 -29.77
C SER A 16 -26.08 7.53 -29.25
N THR A 17 -26.08 8.35 -28.20
CA THR A 17 -24.92 8.63 -27.39
C THR A 17 -24.58 7.33 -26.68
N THR A 18 -23.68 6.53 -27.26
CA THR A 18 -22.98 5.48 -26.49
C THR A 18 -22.16 6.22 -25.46
N SER A 19 -22.67 6.28 -24.23
CA SER A 19 -21.80 6.59 -23.10
C SER A 19 -20.70 5.55 -23.13
N LEU A 20 -19.46 5.97 -23.37
CA LEU A 20 -18.30 5.15 -23.07
C LEU A 20 -18.45 4.83 -21.58
N ALA A 21 -18.80 3.58 -21.27
CA ALA A 21 -18.81 3.11 -19.90
C ALA A 21 -17.38 3.35 -19.38
N SER A 22 -17.25 4.30 -18.46
CA SER A 22 -16.01 4.48 -17.71
C SER A 22 -15.67 3.12 -17.10
N ALA A 23 -14.43 2.68 -17.22
CA ALA A 23 -14.02 1.43 -16.58
C ALA A 23 -14.22 1.60 -15.07
N GLU A 24 -15.00 0.72 -14.46
CA GLU A 24 -15.25 0.73 -13.02
C GLU A 24 -13.93 0.71 -12.24
N ILE A 25 -13.88 1.44 -11.13
CA ILE A 25 -12.71 1.44 -10.24
C ILE A 25 -12.93 0.33 -9.22
N LEU A 26 -12.22 -0.78 -9.37
CA LEU A 26 -12.30 -1.91 -8.45
C LEU A 26 -11.08 -1.96 -7.53
N ALA A 27 -11.31 -2.29 -6.25
CA ALA A 27 -10.26 -2.47 -5.26
C ALA A 27 -10.27 -3.86 -4.64
N LEU A 28 -9.08 -4.31 -4.25
CA LEU A 28 -8.85 -5.42 -3.33
C LEU A 28 -8.72 -4.84 -1.93
N LEU A 29 -9.52 -5.32 -0.98
CA LEU A 29 -9.42 -4.99 0.44
C LEU A 29 -9.33 -6.30 1.22
N ASN A 30 -8.20 -6.59 1.85
CA ASN A 30 -8.19 -7.62 2.86
C ASN A 30 -8.80 -7.07 4.15
N TYR A 31 -9.58 -7.90 4.82
CA TYR A 31 -10.27 -7.50 6.03
C TYR A 31 -10.32 -8.62 7.07
N GLU A 32 -10.52 -8.24 8.31
CA GLU A 32 -10.75 -9.14 9.44
C GLU A 32 -11.96 -8.73 10.27
N SER A 33 -12.52 -9.66 11.03
CA SER A 33 -13.60 -9.36 11.99
C SER A 33 -13.12 -8.41 13.07
N LYS A 34 -13.93 -7.40 13.40
CA LYS A 34 -13.73 -6.56 14.59
C LYS A 34 -13.74 -7.41 15.86
N PRO A 35 -13.09 -6.94 16.96
CA PRO A 35 -13.19 -7.60 18.25
C PRO A 35 -14.65 -7.76 18.70
N GLY A 36 -14.95 -8.87 19.36
CA GLY A 36 -16.30 -9.15 19.88
C GLY A 36 -17.27 -9.82 18.88
N GLN A 37 -16.86 -10.02 17.63
CA GLN A 37 -17.65 -10.82 16.69
C GLN A 37 -17.65 -12.30 17.11
N PRO A 38 -18.81 -13.00 17.07
CA PRO A 38 -18.92 -14.39 17.54
C PRO A 38 -18.14 -15.39 16.69
N VAL A 39 -17.89 -15.06 15.43
CA VAL A 39 -17.12 -15.87 14.49
C VAL A 39 -16.07 -14.98 13.83
N ARG A 40 -14.82 -15.38 13.94
CA ARG A 40 -13.70 -14.73 13.22
C ARG A 40 -13.80 -15.06 11.74
N ARG A 41 -13.77 -14.02 10.91
CA ARG A 41 -13.77 -14.11 9.45
C ARG A 41 -12.74 -13.18 8.88
N GLU A 42 -11.99 -13.68 7.92
CA GLU A 42 -11.02 -12.93 7.13
C GLU A 42 -11.20 -13.25 5.66
N ALA A 43 -11.08 -12.27 4.79
CA ALA A 43 -11.12 -12.46 3.34
C ALA A 43 -10.49 -11.27 2.61
N ILE A 44 -10.31 -11.43 1.31
CA ILE A 44 -10.05 -10.33 0.38
C ILE A 44 -11.36 -10.00 -0.32
N ALA A 45 -11.91 -8.81 -0.10
CA ALA A 45 -13.06 -8.30 -0.83
C ALA A 45 -12.60 -7.65 -2.14
N ILE A 46 -13.28 -7.96 -3.24
CA ILE A 46 -13.24 -7.15 -4.46
C ILE A 46 -14.46 -6.24 -4.41
N MET A 47 -14.20 -4.94 -4.30
CA MET A 47 -15.20 -3.92 -4.08
C MET A 47 -15.21 -2.91 -5.22
N ASP A 48 -16.40 -2.49 -5.63
CA ASP A 48 -16.60 -1.35 -6.51
C ASP A 48 -16.44 -0.07 -5.69
N ILE A 49 -15.40 0.70 -5.95
CA ILE A 49 -15.10 1.95 -5.26
C ILE A 49 -15.25 3.18 -6.17
N ASP A 50 -15.79 3.01 -7.39
CA ASP A 50 -16.04 4.12 -8.33
C ASP A 50 -17.20 4.98 -7.84
N PRO A 51 -16.97 6.26 -7.46
CA PRO A 51 -18.04 7.15 -7.00
C PRO A 51 -19.13 7.42 -8.04
N GLU A 52 -18.87 7.13 -9.32
CA GLU A 52 -19.81 7.32 -10.43
C GLU A 52 -20.55 6.03 -10.78
N SER A 53 -20.24 4.90 -10.13
CA SER A 53 -20.89 3.61 -10.36
C SER A 53 -22.21 3.46 -9.58
N ALA A 54 -23.18 2.78 -10.19
CA ALA A 54 -24.42 2.38 -9.51
C ALA A 54 -24.18 1.32 -8.41
N ASP A 55 -23.06 0.63 -8.47
CA ASP A 55 -22.65 -0.38 -7.51
C ASP A 55 -21.62 0.13 -6.49
N PHE A 56 -21.41 1.45 -6.42
CA PHE A 56 -20.48 2.08 -5.49
C PHE A 56 -20.60 1.55 -4.07
N GLY A 57 -19.48 1.10 -3.51
CA GLY A 57 -19.37 0.54 -2.17
C GLY A 57 -19.83 -0.91 -2.04
N LYS A 58 -20.24 -1.59 -3.11
CA LYS A 58 -20.65 -3.01 -3.06
C LYS A 58 -19.45 -3.96 -3.13
N ILE A 59 -19.48 -5.00 -2.30
CA ILE A 59 -18.59 -6.15 -2.45
C ILE A 59 -19.13 -7.00 -3.60
N LEU A 60 -18.32 -7.17 -4.64
CA LEU A 60 -18.68 -7.94 -5.83
C LEU A 60 -18.28 -9.41 -5.71
N MET A 61 -17.18 -9.67 -5.01
CA MET A 61 -16.65 -11.01 -4.77
C MET A 61 -15.79 -11.02 -3.52
N GLU A 62 -15.64 -12.19 -2.92
CA GLU A 62 -14.70 -12.42 -1.82
C GLU A 62 -13.83 -13.64 -2.10
N VAL A 63 -12.55 -13.53 -1.73
CA VAL A 63 -11.62 -14.66 -1.66
C VAL A 63 -11.39 -14.96 -0.17
N PRO A 64 -11.97 -16.06 0.38
CA PRO A 64 -11.82 -16.38 1.79
C PRO A 64 -10.37 -16.62 2.18
N LEU A 65 -9.97 -16.09 3.34
CA LEU A 65 -8.69 -16.34 4.00
C LEU A 65 -8.92 -17.28 5.19
N PRO A 66 -7.88 -18.03 5.61
CA PRO A 66 -7.94 -18.75 6.88
C PRO A 66 -8.19 -17.77 8.04
N SER A 67 -9.07 -18.15 8.98
CA SER A 67 -9.29 -17.37 10.20
C SER A 67 -8.03 -17.30 11.05
N ASP A 68 -7.87 -16.19 11.79
CA ASP A 68 -6.71 -15.92 12.65
C ASP A 68 -5.36 -15.85 11.91
N LEU A 69 -5.41 -15.58 10.59
CA LEU A 69 -4.24 -15.28 9.78
C LEU A 69 -3.70 -13.88 10.07
N VAL A 70 -4.59 -12.94 10.39
CA VAL A 70 -4.32 -11.49 10.51
C VAL A 70 -3.63 -11.02 9.24
N ALA A 71 -4.33 -11.13 8.11
CA ALA A 71 -3.84 -10.67 6.82
C ALA A 71 -3.63 -9.16 6.86
N HIS A 72 -2.43 -8.69 6.52
CA HIS A 72 -2.04 -7.31 6.76
C HIS A 72 -1.94 -6.52 5.46
N HIS A 73 -0.96 -6.79 4.61
CA HIS A 73 -0.74 -6.03 3.39
C HIS A 73 -1.02 -6.85 2.13
N ILE A 74 -1.25 -6.16 1.00
CA ILE A 74 -1.36 -6.72 -0.34
C ILE A 74 -0.32 -6.05 -1.23
N PHE A 75 0.58 -6.83 -1.80
CA PHE A 75 1.60 -6.37 -2.75
C PHE A 75 1.45 -7.03 -4.10
N PHE A 76 1.74 -6.30 -5.17
CA PHE A 76 1.79 -6.89 -6.51
C PHE A 76 3.21 -7.17 -6.96
N ASN A 77 3.37 -8.21 -7.78
CA ASN A 77 4.55 -8.30 -8.63
C ASN A 77 4.52 -7.19 -9.69
N ARG A 78 5.63 -6.97 -10.41
CA ARG A 78 5.81 -5.79 -11.29
C ARG A 78 4.80 -5.72 -12.44
N ASP A 79 4.41 -6.85 -13.01
CA ASP A 79 3.42 -6.94 -14.08
C ASP A 79 1.98 -7.08 -13.56
N ARG A 80 1.79 -7.06 -12.22
CA ARG A 80 0.50 -7.17 -11.55
C ARG A 80 -0.30 -8.41 -11.91
N THR A 81 0.37 -9.51 -12.23
CA THR A 81 -0.25 -10.82 -12.48
C THR A 81 -0.43 -11.64 -11.22
N LYS A 82 0.28 -11.28 -10.13
CA LYS A 82 0.18 -11.90 -8.82
C LYS A 82 -0.02 -10.85 -7.74
N ALA A 83 -0.88 -11.17 -6.77
CA ALA A 83 -0.95 -10.45 -5.49
C ALA A 83 -0.37 -11.32 -4.38
N TYR A 84 0.52 -10.75 -3.57
CA TYR A 84 1.09 -11.36 -2.36
C TYR A 84 0.41 -10.75 -1.15
N ILE A 85 -0.03 -11.57 -0.22
CA ILE A 85 -0.71 -11.15 1.01
C ILE A 85 0.13 -11.60 2.19
N THR A 86 0.60 -10.64 2.99
CA THR A 86 1.34 -10.91 4.21
C THR A 86 0.42 -11.26 5.36
N ALA A 87 0.95 -11.95 6.36
CA ALA A 87 0.19 -12.44 7.50
C ALA A 87 0.98 -12.30 8.78
N LEU A 88 0.38 -11.65 9.79
CA LEU A 88 1.00 -11.44 11.08
C LEU A 88 0.88 -12.67 11.99
N GLY A 89 -0.23 -13.40 11.87
CA GLY A 89 -0.58 -14.49 12.77
C GLY A 89 0.12 -15.82 12.49
N LYS A 90 0.69 -16.01 11.30
CA LYS A 90 1.27 -17.30 10.87
C LYS A 90 2.47 -17.09 9.94
N PRO A 91 3.47 -18.00 9.96
CA PRO A 91 4.62 -17.95 9.06
C PRO A 91 4.26 -18.38 7.63
N LEU A 92 3.33 -17.68 7.03
CA LEU A 92 2.79 -17.94 5.69
C LEU A 92 2.78 -16.65 4.86
N LEU A 93 3.15 -16.77 3.60
CA LEU A 93 2.90 -15.78 2.57
C LEU A 93 1.84 -16.34 1.63
N HIS A 94 0.79 -15.58 1.36
CA HIS A 94 -0.26 -16.02 0.45
C HIS A 94 -0.09 -15.37 -0.92
N VAL A 95 -0.43 -16.12 -1.98
CA VAL A 95 -0.35 -15.65 -3.36
C VAL A 95 -1.68 -15.90 -4.05
N VAL A 96 -2.18 -14.87 -4.72
CA VAL A 96 -3.33 -14.95 -5.62
C VAL A 96 -2.84 -14.76 -7.06
N ASP A 97 -3.13 -15.75 -7.91
CA ASP A 97 -2.94 -15.63 -9.36
C ASP A 97 -4.09 -14.79 -9.93
N LEU A 98 -3.77 -13.58 -10.37
CA LEU A 98 -4.75 -12.65 -10.92
C LEU A 98 -5.04 -12.91 -12.41
N THR A 99 -4.28 -13.78 -13.07
CA THR A 99 -4.49 -14.12 -14.51
C THR A 99 -5.64 -15.10 -14.72
N ARG A 100 -6.13 -15.73 -13.65
CA ARG A 100 -7.14 -16.80 -13.72
C ARG A 100 -8.31 -16.52 -12.80
N PHE A 101 -9.50 -16.47 -13.38
CA PHE A 101 -10.75 -16.39 -12.63
C PHE A 101 -11.44 -17.78 -12.55
N PRO A 102 -12.07 -18.17 -11.42
CA PRO A 102 -12.11 -17.46 -10.14
C PRO A 102 -10.75 -17.45 -9.44
N TYR A 103 -10.46 -16.34 -8.74
CA TYR A 103 -9.20 -16.18 -8.02
C TYR A 103 -9.04 -17.24 -6.94
N ARG A 104 -7.83 -17.79 -6.85
CA ARG A 104 -7.50 -18.85 -5.88
C ARG A 104 -6.30 -18.44 -5.07
N LEU A 105 -6.42 -18.66 -3.77
CA LEU A 105 -5.34 -18.44 -2.81
C LEU A 105 -4.43 -19.66 -2.75
N ARG A 106 -3.13 -19.44 -2.76
CA ARG A 106 -2.10 -20.44 -2.49
C ARG A 106 -1.20 -19.94 -1.35
N ALA A 107 -0.93 -20.78 -0.37
CA ALA A 107 -0.03 -20.49 0.72
C ALA A 107 1.41 -20.93 0.40
N ILE A 108 2.38 -20.10 0.76
CA ILE A 108 3.82 -20.38 0.76
C ILE A 108 4.26 -20.45 2.21
N ALA A 109 4.86 -21.56 2.62
CA ALA A 109 5.47 -21.65 3.94
C ALA A 109 6.76 -20.81 3.98
N VAL A 110 6.88 -19.97 4.98
CA VAL A 110 8.06 -19.15 5.28
C VAL A 110 8.46 -19.38 6.74
N PRO A 111 8.97 -20.58 7.10
CA PRO A 111 9.11 -21.04 8.48
C PRO A 111 10.00 -20.12 9.33
N ASP A 112 10.97 -19.45 8.72
CA ASP A 112 11.89 -18.55 9.41
C ASP A 112 11.29 -17.14 9.62
N CYS A 113 10.08 -16.87 9.12
CA CYS A 113 9.41 -15.58 9.23
C CYS A 113 8.35 -15.61 10.32
N GLN A 114 8.55 -14.86 11.38
CA GLN A 114 7.51 -14.56 12.36
C GLN A 114 7.05 -13.12 12.15
N VAL A 115 5.74 -12.91 12.09
CA VAL A 115 5.11 -11.62 11.85
C VAL A 115 5.61 -11.02 10.53
N GLY A 116 5.09 -11.55 9.41
CA GLY A 116 5.42 -11.06 8.06
C GLY A 116 4.71 -9.76 7.77
N GLU A 117 5.47 -8.71 7.44
CA GLU A 117 4.97 -7.35 7.21
C GLU A 117 4.95 -6.99 5.74
N ASP A 118 6.01 -6.39 5.23
CA ASP A 118 6.07 -5.86 3.89
C ASP A 118 6.79 -6.78 2.91
N LEU A 119 6.39 -6.66 1.64
CA LEU A 119 7.01 -7.39 0.55
C LEU A 119 7.31 -6.48 -0.64
N VAL A 120 8.49 -6.61 -1.20
CA VAL A 120 8.86 -5.97 -2.46
C VAL A 120 9.36 -6.99 -3.46
N VAL A 121 9.07 -6.77 -4.75
CA VAL A 121 9.54 -7.62 -5.85
C VAL A 121 10.57 -6.86 -6.68
N SER A 122 11.66 -7.54 -7.06
CA SER A 122 12.69 -6.98 -7.95
C SER A 122 12.11 -6.52 -9.30
N GLU A 123 12.76 -5.55 -9.94
CA GLU A 123 12.29 -4.97 -11.21
C GLU A 123 12.16 -6.00 -12.34
N ASP A 124 12.98 -7.07 -12.31
CA ASP A 124 12.94 -8.18 -13.26
C ASP A 124 11.90 -9.26 -12.93
N ASN A 125 11.09 -9.07 -11.87
CA ASN A 125 10.06 -10.00 -11.41
C ASN A 125 10.60 -11.38 -10.95
N ARG A 126 11.88 -11.48 -10.55
CA ARG A 126 12.49 -12.77 -10.21
C ARG A 126 12.66 -13.03 -8.73
N THR A 127 12.83 -11.97 -7.93
CA THR A 127 13.08 -12.09 -6.50
C THR A 127 12.07 -11.28 -5.73
N TRP A 128 11.50 -11.86 -4.70
CA TRP A 128 10.76 -11.13 -3.67
C TRP A 128 11.55 -11.07 -2.37
N TYR A 129 11.32 -10.02 -1.58
CA TYR A 129 11.89 -9.82 -0.26
C TYR A 129 10.74 -9.56 0.70
N LEU A 130 10.69 -10.31 1.80
CA LEU A 130 9.65 -10.22 2.83
C LEU A 130 10.30 -9.83 4.15
N THR A 131 9.83 -8.77 4.77
CA THR A 131 10.25 -8.40 6.14
C THR A 131 9.51 -9.23 7.17
N CYS A 132 10.24 -9.64 8.21
CA CYS A 132 9.76 -10.52 9.27
C CYS A 132 10.04 -9.86 10.61
N MET A 133 9.08 -9.05 11.09
CA MET A 133 9.23 -8.21 12.28
C MET A 133 9.54 -9.03 13.53
N GLY A 134 8.83 -10.13 13.73
CA GLY A 134 8.98 -10.97 14.94
C GLY A 134 10.30 -11.74 15.01
N SER A 135 10.87 -12.12 13.88
CA SER A 135 12.14 -12.85 13.79
C SER A 135 13.35 -11.98 13.44
N SER A 136 13.15 -10.66 13.25
CA SER A 136 14.22 -9.70 12.94
C SER A 136 15.09 -10.14 11.75
N ASN A 137 14.45 -10.54 10.67
CA ASN A 137 15.12 -10.97 9.44
C ASN A 137 14.33 -10.55 8.18
N VAL A 138 14.93 -10.75 7.02
CA VAL A 138 14.31 -10.60 5.70
C VAL A 138 14.42 -11.93 4.97
N ILE A 139 13.33 -12.43 4.44
CA ILE A 139 13.34 -13.61 3.58
C ILE A 139 13.45 -13.17 2.13
N MET A 140 14.45 -13.67 1.42
CA MET A 140 14.53 -13.60 -0.02
C MET A 140 13.86 -14.82 -0.63
N GLY A 141 13.10 -14.66 -1.68
CA GLY A 141 12.44 -15.76 -2.37
C GLY A 141 12.43 -15.62 -3.88
N ASP A 142 12.23 -16.74 -4.55
CA ASP A 142 12.04 -16.84 -5.99
C ASP A 142 10.60 -16.45 -6.34
N ALA A 143 10.40 -15.34 -7.06
CA ALA A 143 9.08 -14.83 -7.44
C ALA A 143 8.43 -15.60 -8.62
N VAL A 144 9.21 -16.42 -9.32
CA VAL A 144 8.69 -17.28 -10.40
C VAL A 144 8.09 -18.56 -9.82
N ARG A 145 8.83 -19.22 -8.91
CA ARG A 145 8.41 -20.47 -8.27
C ARG A 145 7.61 -20.25 -6.98
N ASP A 146 7.64 -19.02 -6.43
CA ASP A 146 7.04 -18.62 -5.17
C ASP A 146 7.53 -19.50 -4.00
N VAL A 147 8.84 -19.54 -3.79
CA VAL A 147 9.48 -20.29 -2.71
C VAL A 147 10.57 -19.44 -2.03
N PRO A 148 10.76 -19.54 -0.71
CA PRO A 148 11.89 -18.91 -0.04
C PRO A 148 13.21 -19.55 -0.50
N ILE A 149 14.28 -18.75 -0.64
CA ILE A 149 15.60 -19.19 -1.05
C ILE A 149 16.71 -18.81 -0.07
N LYS A 150 16.52 -17.76 0.72
CA LYS A 150 17.53 -17.31 1.69
C LYS A 150 16.89 -16.53 2.83
N THR A 151 17.33 -16.80 4.05
CA THR A 151 17.06 -15.96 5.22
C THR A 151 18.22 -14.99 5.41
N VAL A 152 17.92 -13.69 5.46
CA VAL A 152 18.89 -12.63 5.69
C VAL A 152 18.69 -12.08 7.09
N SER A 153 19.67 -12.28 7.95
CA SER A 153 19.71 -11.71 9.31
C SER A 153 21.10 -11.14 9.57
N ALA A 154 21.19 -10.18 10.48
CA ALA A 154 22.48 -9.71 10.94
C ALA A 154 23.14 -10.80 11.78
N ALA A 155 24.36 -11.18 11.42
CA ALA A 155 25.11 -12.22 12.16
C ALA A 155 25.59 -11.72 13.53
N GLU A 156 25.92 -10.41 13.61
CA GLU A 156 26.42 -9.76 14.82
C GLU A 156 25.80 -8.36 14.95
N PRO A 157 25.25 -7.98 16.11
CA PRO A 157 24.59 -6.68 16.30
C PRO A 157 25.55 -5.48 16.35
N ALA A 158 26.86 -5.68 16.23
CA ALA A 158 27.84 -4.63 16.49
C ALA A 158 28.19 -3.74 15.29
N ALA A 159 27.95 -4.16 14.04
CA ALA A 159 28.37 -3.42 12.84
C ALA A 159 27.18 -2.92 12.01
N ALA A 160 26.36 -3.84 11.50
CA ALA A 160 25.14 -3.54 10.76
C ALA A 160 24.09 -4.62 11.08
N PHE A 161 22.85 -4.22 11.28
CA PHE A 161 21.83 -5.14 11.84
C PHE A 161 20.45 -4.89 11.26
N ILE A 162 19.65 -5.96 11.25
CA ILE A 162 18.21 -5.91 11.00
C ILE A 162 17.50 -6.06 12.35
N LEU A 163 16.56 -5.16 12.68
CA LEU A 163 15.84 -5.19 13.95
C LEU A 163 14.37 -4.83 13.72
N TYR A 164 13.44 -5.71 14.06
CA TYR A 164 12.00 -5.52 13.91
C TYR A 164 11.61 -4.93 12.53
N PRO A 165 12.03 -5.55 11.41
CA PRO A 165 11.86 -4.97 10.10
C PRO A 165 10.39 -4.88 9.71
N HIS A 166 9.98 -3.73 9.17
CA HIS A 166 8.64 -3.46 8.65
C HIS A 166 8.73 -3.06 7.17
N GLY A 167 8.81 -1.76 6.86
CA GLY A 167 8.86 -1.28 5.49
C GLY A 167 10.11 -1.73 4.73
N ILE A 168 9.97 -1.97 3.44
CA ILE A 168 11.05 -2.41 2.56
C ILE A 168 10.96 -1.77 1.17
N ALA A 169 12.06 -1.22 0.68
CA ALA A 169 12.16 -0.64 -0.65
C ALA A 169 13.35 -1.19 -1.42
N ILE A 170 13.19 -1.43 -2.72
CA ILE A 170 14.25 -1.90 -3.62
C ILE A 170 14.51 -0.91 -4.76
N HIS A 171 15.77 -0.76 -5.14
CA HIS A 171 16.21 -0.07 -6.34
C HIS A 171 17.30 -0.88 -7.02
N ASN A 172 16.93 -1.64 -8.05
CA ASN A 172 17.85 -2.55 -8.74
C ASN A 172 18.98 -1.80 -9.46
N GLY A 173 18.73 -0.59 -9.98
CA GLY A 173 19.76 0.21 -10.68
C GLY A 173 20.97 0.59 -9.83
N ILE A 174 20.86 0.56 -8.50
CA ILE A 174 21.98 0.76 -7.56
C ILE A 174 22.26 -0.47 -6.71
N ASP A 175 21.57 -1.59 -6.97
CA ASP A 175 21.68 -2.85 -6.25
C ASP A 175 21.47 -2.70 -4.71
N ARG A 176 20.41 -2.01 -4.30
CA ARG A 176 20.12 -1.76 -2.88
C ARG A 176 18.68 -2.11 -2.51
N VAL A 177 18.56 -2.73 -1.33
CA VAL A 177 17.32 -2.87 -0.56
C VAL A 177 17.49 -2.11 0.73
N LEU A 178 16.49 -1.34 1.11
CA LEU A 178 16.44 -0.61 2.37
C LEU A 178 15.31 -1.17 3.22
N VAL A 179 15.57 -1.37 4.51
CA VAL A 179 14.65 -2.00 5.45
C VAL A 179 14.55 -1.14 6.70
N THR A 180 13.34 -0.79 7.12
CA THR A 180 13.11 -0.04 8.35
C THR A 180 13.17 -0.93 9.58
N SER A 181 13.60 -0.37 10.71
CA SER A 181 13.51 -1.00 12.04
C SER A 181 12.39 -0.34 12.83
N SER A 182 11.23 -0.98 12.91
CA SER A 182 10.02 -0.39 13.44
C SER A 182 9.80 -0.71 14.93
N VAL A 183 8.90 -1.62 15.25
CA VAL A 183 8.55 -1.98 16.63
C VAL A 183 8.63 -3.49 16.83
N LYS A 184 8.98 -3.91 18.03
CA LYS A 184 8.79 -5.31 18.39
C LYS A 184 7.29 -5.61 18.44
N PRO A 185 6.81 -6.79 17.98
CA PRO A 185 5.36 -7.06 17.90
C PRO A 185 4.58 -6.89 19.21
N ASP A 186 5.23 -7.11 20.36
CA ASP A 186 4.66 -6.91 21.70
C ASP A 186 4.80 -5.46 22.21
N MET A 187 5.29 -4.53 21.38
CA MET A 187 5.55 -3.13 21.70
C MET A 187 6.53 -2.88 22.86
N SER A 188 7.24 -3.92 23.33
CA SER A 188 8.19 -3.80 24.44
C SER A 188 9.49 -3.11 24.06
N ASP A 189 9.79 -3.03 22.76
CA ASP A 189 10.96 -2.33 22.22
C ASP A 189 10.64 -1.64 20.89
N VAL A 190 11.37 -0.56 20.58
CA VAL A 190 11.15 0.30 19.44
C VAL A 190 12.46 0.61 18.74
N GLY A 191 12.51 0.32 17.45
CA GLY A 191 13.64 0.63 16.57
C GLY A 191 13.77 2.11 16.23
N GLU A 192 14.92 2.45 15.63
CA GLU A 192 15.25 3.83 15.26
C GLU A 192 16.10 3.92 13.99
N SER A 193 16.15 2.86 13.18
CA SER A 193 17.12 2.78 12.09
C SER A 193 16.55 2.29 10.77
N VAL A 194 17.33 2.50 9.71
CA VAL A 194 17.19 1.86 8.40
C VAL A 194 18.44 1.06 8.11
N THR A 195 18.29 -0.18 7.71
CA THR A 195 19.38 -1.08 7.29
C THR A 195 19.41 -1.17 5.77
N VAL A 196 20.60 -1.05 5.19
CA VAL A 196 20.85 -1.16 3.75
C VAL A 196 21.41 -2.52 3.45
N LEU A 197 20.81 -3.23 2.49
CA LEU A 197 21.26 -4.51 1.97
C LEU A 197 21.71 -4.37 0.51
N GLU A 198 22.60 -5.23 0.09
CA GLU A 198 22.88 -5.49 -1.32
C GLU A 198 21.76 -6.36 -1.89
N ALA A 199 21.03 -5.87 -2.91
CA ALA A 199 19.85 -6.55 -3.42
C ALA A 199 20.20 -7.90 -4.08
N SER A 200 21.28 -7.95 -4.83
CA SER A 200 21.70 -9.17 -5.55
C SER A 200 22.08 -10.34 -4.63
N THR A 201 22.62 -10.06 -3.45
CA THR A 201 23.15 -11.08 -2.52
C THR A 201 22.39 -11.18 -1.20
N GLY A 202 21.71 -10.10 -0.78
CA GLY A 202 21.13 -9.96 0.55
C GLY A 202 22.16 -9.69 1.64
N ASN A 203 23.40 -9.31 1.31
CA ASN A 203 24.39 -8.94 2.33
C ASN A 203 23.98 -7.65 3.04
N VAL A 204 24.09 -7.64 4.37
CA VAL A 204 23.85 -6.44 5.19
C VAL A 204 25.06 -5.51 5.07
N LEU A 205 24.86 -4.28 4.59
CA LEU A 205 25.95 -3.36 4.27
C LEU A 205 26.15 -2.29 5.37
N SER A 206 25.05 -1.65 5.79
CA SER A 206 25.10 -0.55 6.77
C SER A 206 23.77 -0.39 7.49
N THR A 207 23.81 0.29 8.64
CA THR A 207 22.62 0.70 9.41
C THR A 207 22.73 2.17 9.74
N HIS A 208 21.65 2.92 9.55
CA HIS A 208 21.60 4.37 9.71
C HIS A 208 20.48 4.75 10.68
N LYS A 209 20.78 5.61 11.62
CA LYS A 209 19.79 6.12 12.57
C LYS A 209 18.85 7.11 11.86
N ILE A 210 17.55 6.98 12.11
CA ILE A 210 16.48 7.83 11.58
C ILE A 210 15.81 8.56 12.75
N SER A 211 16.53 9.47 13.34
CA SER A 211 16.07 10.39 14.39
C SER A 211 17.13 11.44 14.66
N MET A 212 16.70 12.67 14.99
CA MET A 212 17.56 13.74 15.50
C MET A 212 17.79 13.63 17.01
N LYS A 213 17.01 12.82 17.74
CA LYS A 213 17.12 12.64 19.19
C LYS A 213 18.30 11.72 19.55
N PRO A 214 18.87 11.80 20.75
CA PRO A 214 19.85 10.81 21.23
C PRO A 214 19.27 9.38 21.25
N SER A 215 20.12 8.38 21.02
CA SER A 215 19.71 6.96 21.17
C SER A 215 19.56 6.58 22.65
N PRO A 216 18.56 5.75 23.00
CA PRO A 216 17.54 5.18 22.12
C PRO A 216 16.41 6.20 21.83
N ALA A 217 16.30 6.62 20.57
CA ALA A 217 15.31 7.64 20.16
C ALA A 217 13.89 7.09 20.04
N LYS A 218 13.75 5.77 19.81
CA LYS A 218 12.47 5.08 19.66
C LYS A 218 11.57 5.73 18.60
N SER A 219 12.15 6.08 17.43
CA SER A 219 11.44 6.79 16.36
C SER A 219 10.46 5.90 15.59
N ALA A 220 10.68 4.59 15.59
CA ALA A 220 9.93 3.60 14.83
C ALA A 220 9.80 3.96 13.34
N PRO A 221 10.86 3.94 12.53
CA PRO A 221 10.71 3.99 11.09
C PRO A 221 9.80 2.87 10.63
N VAL A 222 8.73 3.20 9.90
CA VAL A 222 7.70 2.22 9.53
C VAL A 222 7.68 2.01 8.03
N GLU A 223 7.33 2.99 7.24
CA GLU A 223 7.27 2.85 5.78
C GLU A 223 8.49 3.47 5.11
N ILE A 224 8.89 2.90 3.98
CA ILE A 224 10.01 3.38 3.17
C ILE A 224 9.72 3.18 1.68
N MET A 225 9.91 4.23 0.87
CA MET A 225 9.58 4.18 -0.55
C MET A 225 10.54 5.04 -1.38
N PHE A 226 11.04 4.50 -2.49
CA PHE A 226 11.80 5.29 -3.46
C PHE A 226 10.89 6.27 -4.19
N SER A 227 11.33 7.53 -4.29
CA SER A 227 10.67 8.53 -5.11
C SER A 227 10.82 8.18 -6.59
N PRO A 228 9.72 8.08 -7.36
CA PRO A 228 9.79 7.75 -8.79
C PRO A 228 10.65 8.76 -9.56
N HIS A 229 11.43 8.25 -10.50
CA HIS A 229 12.23 9.04 -11.43
C HIS A 229 13.32 9.93 -10.80
N ALA A 230 13.55 9.86 -9.48
CA ALA A 230 14.61 10.63 -8.81
C ALA A 230 16.00 10.19 -9.28
N ASN A 231 16.83 11.16 -9.66
CA ASN A 231 18.23 10.94 -10.05
C ASN A 231 19.12 12.04 -9.48
N PRO A 232 20.03 11.74 -8.52
CA PRO A 232 20.24 10.41 -7.92
C PRO A 232 19.01 9.89 -7.19
N PRO A 233 18.90 8.55 -6.94
CA PRO A 233 17.81 7.96 -6.19
C PRO A 233 17.58 8.63 -4.84
N VAL A 234 16.31 8.90 -4.54
CA VAL A 234 15.86 9.45 -3.25
C VAL A 234 14.82 8.50 -2.67
N VAL A 235 14.90 8.26 -1.37
CA VAL A 235 13.93 7.47 -0.62
C VAL A 235 13.28 8.34 0.45
N HIS A 236 11.96 8.16 0.69
CA HIS A 236 11.27 8.76 1.82
C HIS A 236 10.95 7.70 2.88
N ILE A 237 10.91 8.14 4.14
CA ILE A 237 10.71 7.26 5.31
C ILE A 237 9.78 7.98 6.28
N THR A 238 8.75 7.28 6.76
CA THR A 238 7.91 7.74 7.89
C THR A 238 8.42 7.16 9.20
N THR A 239 8.33 7.94 10.29
CA THR A 239 8.63 7.46 11.64
C THR A 239 7.38 7.52 12.50
N MET A 240 6.78 6.37 12.76
CA MET A 240 5.47 6.23 13.39
C MET A 240 5.42 6.86 14.78
N MET A 241 6.42 6.61 15.63
CA MET A 241 6.43 7.07 17.03
C MET A 241 7.01 8.48 17.20
N GLU A 242 7.95 8.89 16.35
CA GLU A 242 8.48 10.24 16.39
C GLU A 242 7.62 11.26 15.65
N GLY A 243 6.81 10.81 14.69
CA GLY A 243 5.90 11.68 13.94
C GLY A 243 6.61 12.54 12.90
N THR A 244 7.59 11.97 12.18
CA THR A 244 8.41 12.73 11.23
C THR A 244 8.49 12.05 9.86
N LEU A 245 8.79 12.84 8.83
CA LEU A 245 9.11 12.40 7.46
C LEU A 245 10.58 12.66 7.18
N TRP A 246 11.26 11.68 6.61
CA TRP A 246 12.69 11.72 6.29
C TRP A 246 12.93 11.54 4.80
N ALA A 247 14.04 12.05 4.31
CA ALA A 247 14.58 11.75 2.99
C ALA A 247 15.97 11.13 3.12
N GLY A 248 16.25 10.13 2.26
CA GLY A 248 17.56 9.52 2.07
C GLY A 248 18.02 9.73 0.64
N ILE A 249 19.22 10.33 0.44
CA ILE A 249 19.77 10.58 -0.90
C ILE A 249 20.94 9.64 -1.14
N TRP A 250 20.93 8.96 -2.28
CA TRP A 250 22.03 8.12 -2.73
C TRP A 250 23.20 8.98 -3.24
N ASP A 251 24.39 8.72 -2.72
CA ASP A 251 25.64 9.23 -3.27
C ASP A 251 26.33 8.14 -4.11
N PRO A 252 26.38 8.29 -5.45
CA PRO A 252 26.99 7.27 -6.32
C PRO A 252 28.51 7.15 -6.17
N LYS A 253 29.20 8.16 -5.61
CA LYS A 253 30.64 8.11 -5.35
C LYS A 253 30.94 7.39 -4.05
N ALA A 254 30.20 7.72 -2.99
CA ALA A 254 30.34 7.07 -1.68
C ALA A 254 29.66 5.71 -1.61
N GLN A 255 28.79 5.35 -2.57
CA GLN A 255 27.96 4.13 -2.58
C GLN A 255 27.13 3.99 -1.28
N SER A 256 26.62 5.11 -0.77
CA SER A 256 25.91 5.19 0.51
C SER A 256 24.77 6.20 0.46
N PHE A 257 23.87 6.12 1.45
CA PHE A 257 22.79 7.07 1.66
C PHE A 257 23.14 8.09 2.74
N SER A 258 22.68 9.33 2.55
CA SER A 258 22.64 10.37 3.59
C SER A 258 21.19 10.65 3.93
N PHE A 259 20.82 10.54 5.22
CA PHE A 259 19.46 10.71 5.71
C PHE A 259 19.30 12.01 6.49
N TYR A 260 18.16 12.70 6.32
CA TYR A 260 17.79 13.87 7.08
C TYR A 260 16.28 14.03 7.16
N GLN A 261 15.81 14.70 8.21
CA GLN A 261 14.40 14.99 8.42
C GLN A 261 13.94 16.09 7.47
N VAL A 262 12.80 15.88 6.81
CA VAL A 262 12.20 16.86 5.87
C VAL A 262 10.90 17.46 6.39
N ASP A 263 10.19 16.79 7.30
CA ASP A 263 8.98 17.33 7.92
C ASP A 263 8.73 16.75 9.33
N ASP A 264 7.93 17.49 10.12
CA ASP A 264 7.44 17.12 11.45
C ASP A 264 5.92 17.35 11.49
N PHE A 265 5.17 16.29 11.80
CA PHE A 265 3.72 16.33 11.88
C PHE A 265 3.19 16.90 13.19
N GLY A 266 4.03 16.98 14.23
CA GLY A 266 3.66 17.48 15.56
C GLY A 266 3.07 18.90 15.58
N PRO A 267 3.63 19.90 14.87
CA PRO A 267 3.07 21.24 14.78
C PRO A 267 1.63 21.29 14.22
N ARG A 268 1.25 20.30 13.42
CA ARG A 268 -0.10 20.14 12.89
C ARG A 268 -1.01 19.28 13.78
N GLN A 269 -0.54 18.93 14.98
CA GLN A 269 -1.22 18.04 15.92
C GLN A 269 -1.59 16.68 15.29
N GLN A 270 -0.75 16.18 14.41
CA GLN A 270 -0.88 14.88 13.78
C GLN A 270 0.23 13.95 14.27
N GLY A 271 -0.07 12.67 14.38
CA GLY A 271 0.86 11.64 14.80
C GLY A 271 0.63 10.33 14.06
N MET A 272 1.55 9.41 14.27
CA MET A 272 1.56 8.11 13.61
C MET A 272 1.49 8.23 12.08
N PRO A 273 2.46 8.91 11.42
CA PRO A 273 2.60 8.79 9.98
C PRO A 273 2.92 7.34 9.64
N LEU A 274 2.17 6.81 8.69
CA LEU A 274 2.23 5.41 8.27
C LEU A 274 2.63 5.33 6.79
N GLU A 275 1.66 5.08 5.93
CA GLU A 275 1.88 4.80 4.52
C GLU A 275 2.16 6.02 3.66
N MET A 276 2.80 5.77 2.54
CA MET A 276 3.09 6.75 1.52
C MET A 276 2.65 6.26 0.15
N LEU A 277 2.29 7.19 -0.73
CA LEU A 277 2.13 6.91 -2.16
C LEU A 277 2.53 8.13 -2.99
N TYR A 278 2.92 7.86 -4.23
CA TYR A 278 3.18 8.90 -5.22
C TYR A 278 2.12 8.86 -6.32
N ASN A 279 1.90 10.01 -6.95
CA ASN A 279 1.22 10.01 -8.23
C ASN A 279 2.13 9.41 -9.34
N LYS A 280 1.57 9.13 -10.52
CA LYS A 280 2.30 8.50 -11.64
C LYS A 280 3.53 9.29 -12.07
N LYS A 281 3.45 10.62 -12.01
CA LYS A 281 4.54 11.51 -12.38
C LYS A 281 5.63 11.60 -11.31
N GLY A 282 5.34 11.22 -10.08
CA GLY A 282 6.25 11.33 -8.94
C GLY A 282 6.40 12.75 -8.39
N ASP A 283 5.65 13.75 -8.91
CA ASP A 283 5.70 15.13 -8.44
C ASP A 283 4.73 15.45 -7.30
N ARG A 284 3.97 14.44 -6.84
CA ARG A 284 3.13 14.52 -5.63
C ARG A 284 3.42 13.31 -4.75
N LEU A 285 3.58 13.60 -3.44
CA LEU A 285 3.70 12.61 -2.38
C LEU A 285 2.52 12.79 -1.43
N TYR A 286 1.89 11.68 -1.08
CA TYR A 286 0.82 11.61 -0.10
C TYR A 286 1.29 10.77 1.08
N VAL A 287 1.10 11.28 2.30
CA VAL A 287 1.50 10.59 3.54
C VAL A 287 0.30 10.52 4.46
N THR A 288 -0.09 9.33 4.87
CA THR A 288 -1.19 9.14 5.84
C THR A 288 -0.70 9.32 7.25
N THR A 289 -1.55 9.89 8.11
CA THR A 289 -1.35 9.92 9.57
C THR A 289 -2.59 9.33 10.24
N ALA A 290 -2.40 8.39 11.17
CA ALA A 290 -3.50 7.65 11.76
C ALA A 290 -4.20 8.39 12.92
N LYS A 291 -3.51 9.32 13.59
CA LYS A 291 -4.00 9.93 14.82
C LYS A 291 -3.73 11.45 14.88
N PRO A 292 -4.74 12.28 14.60
CA PRO A 292 -5.99 11.96 13.91
C PRO A 292 -5.76 11.57 12.46
N GLY A 293 -6.81 11.02 11.82
CA GLY A 293 -6.73 10.55 10.42
C GLY A 293 -6.62 11.70 9.43
N PHE A 294 -5.52 11.76 8.69
CA PHE A 294 -5.30 12.71 7.59
C PHE A 294 -4.51 12.07 6.46
N VAL A 295 -4.60 12.69 5.28
CA VAL A 295 -3.63 12.53 4.21
C VAL A 295 -2.90 13.86 4.01
N ASN A 296 -1.60 13.87 4.16
CA ASN A 296 -0.75 15.02 3.93
C ASN A 296 -0.21 15.01 2.51
N LEU A 297 -0.57 16.02 1.73
CA LEU A 297 -0.13 16.18 0.34
C LEU A 297 1.10 17.08 0.28
N TYR A 298 2.10 16.62 -0.47
CA TYR A 298 3.34 17.37 -0.72
C TYR A 298 3.57 17.60 -2.21
N ASP A 299 4.13 18.76 -2.55
CA ASP A 299 4.84 18.97 -3.80
C ASP A 299 6.19 18.22 -3.73
N ASN A 300 6.35 17.22 -4.57
CA ASN A 300 7.53 16.37 -4.64
C ASN A 300 8.34 16.62 -5.92
N THR A 301 8.19 17.79 -6.54
CA THR A 301 8.96 18.17 -7.74
C THR A 301 10.48 18.12 -7.48
N ASP A 302 10.93 18.49 -6.28
CA ASP A 302 12.26 18.17 -5.75
C ASP A 302 12.11 17.12 -4.64
N PRO A 303 12.36 15.84 -4.92
CA PRO A 303 12.17 14.77 -3.95
C PRO A 303 13.15 14.84 -2.76
N ARG A 304 14.21 15.64 -2.87
CA ARG A 304 15.11 15.89 -1.75
C ARG A 304 14.49 16.80 -0.68
N GLN A 305 13.52 17.63 -1.07
CA GLN A 305 12.85 18.59 -0.19
C GLN A 305 11.36 18.69 -0.52
N PRO A 306 10.57 17.64 -0.29
CA PRO A 306 9.13 17.67 -0.50
C PRO A 306 8.51 18.81 0.33
N LYS A 307 7.64 19.61 -0.30
CA LYS A 307 7.03 20.78 0.33
C LYS A 307 5.58 20.45 0.69
N PHE A 308 5.23 20.56 1.96
CA PHE A 308 3.85 20.41 2.42
C PHE A 308 2.93 21.40 1.71
N LEU A 309 1.80 20.90 1.18
CA LEU A 309 0.78 21.69 0.52
C LEU A 309 -0.49 21.79 1.37
N GLN A 310 -1.02 20.67 1.81
CA GLN A 310 -2.26 20.62 2.59
C GLN A 310 -2.41 19.28 3.34
N ALA A 311 -3.21 19.31 4.41
CA ALA A 311 -3.71 18.13 5.08
C ALA A 311 -5.20 17.94 4.73
N ILE A 312 -5.56 16.76 4.24
CA ILE A 312 -6.93 16.40 3.86
C ILE A 312 -7.47 15.47 4.95
N PRO A 313 -8.62 15.78 5.57
CA PRO A 313 -9.18 14.93 6.61
C PRO A 313 -9.54 13.53 6.11
N ALA A 314 -9.25 12.52 6.93
CA ALA A 314 -9.72 11.15 6.79
C ALA A 314 -10.26 10.68 8.15
N ALA A 315 -10.72 9.43 8.26
CA ALA A 315 -11.14 8.88 9.55
C ALA A 315 -9.93 8.38 10.37
N PRO A 316 -10.08 8.24 11.71
CA PRO A 316 -9.02 7.69 12.56
C PRO A 316 -8.54 6.32 12.09
N GLY A 317 -7.23 6.13 12.06
CA GLY A 317 -6.59 4.95 11.50
C GLY A 317 -6.32 5.06 10.00
N ALA A 318 -6.29 6.28 9.41
CA ALA A 318 -5.87 6.46 8.03
C ALA A 318 -4.51 5.79 7.81
N HIS A 319 -4.49 4.78 6.93
CA HIS A 319 -3.38 3.86 6.71
C HIS A 319 -3.09 3.76 5.23
N HIS A 320 -3.46 2.68 4.56
CA HIS A 320 -3.25 2.57 3.11
C HIS A 320 -4.12 3.53 2.30
N ALA A 321 -3.55 4.05 1.22
CA ALA A 321 -4.28 4.88 0.28
C ALA A 321 -3.94 4.52 -1.17
N VAL A 322 -4.91 4.69 -2.07
CA VAL A 322 -4.71 4.44 -3.51
C VAL A 322 -5.35 5.57 -4.34
N LEU A 323 -4.68 5.94 -5.43
CA LEU A 323 -5.20 6.87 -6.43
C LEU A 323 -5.99 6.11 -7.50
N SER A 324 -7.12 6.68 -7.95
CA SER A 324 -7.79 6.17 -9.17
C SER A 324 -6.86 6.17 -10.38
N PRO A 325 -7.14 5.38 -11.44
CA PRO A 325 -6.27 5.32 -12.62
C PRO A 325 -6.07 6.66 -13.33
N ASP A 326 -7.02 7.59 -13.23
CA ASP A 326 -6.97 8.96 -13.75
C ASP A 326 -6.42 9.97 -12.71
N GLU A 327 -6.08 9.52 -11.50
CA GLU A 327 -5.60 10.33 -10.37
C GLU A 327 -6.61 11.39 -9.88
N ARG A 328 -7.87 11.27 -10.25
CA ARG A 328 -8.94 12.17 -9.81
C ARG A 328 -9.38 11.88 -8.38
N TYR A 329 -9.46 10.61 -8.01
CA TYR A 329 -9.90 10.19 -6.68
C TYR A 329 -8.75 9.59 -5.89
N LEU A 330 -8.77 9.87 -4.58
CA LEU A 330 -7.93 9.21 -3.59
C LEU A 330 -8.84 8.48 -2.60
N PHE A 331 -8.56 7.20 -2.39
CA PHE A 331 -9.27 6.34 -1.45
C PHE A 331 -8.35 6.00 -0.30
N VAL A 332 -8.80 6.24 0.93
CA VAL A 332 -8.00 6.05 2.15
C VAL A 332 -8.68 5.03 3.05
N GLN A 333 -8.04 3.91 3.26
CA GLN A 333 -8.48 2.89 4.19
C GLN A 333 -8.15 3.33 5.62
N ASN A 334 -9.14 3.27 6.53
CA ASN A 334 -9.05 3.84 7.88
C ASN A 334 -9.12 2.74 8.93
N SER A 335 -8.07 1.96 9.03
CA SER A 335 -7.88 0.98 10.09
C SER A 335 -6.42 0.57 10.16
N LEU A 336 -5.83 0.63 11.33
CA LEU A 336 -4.57 -0.02 11.63
C LEU A 336 -4.88 -1.24 12.49
N LEU A 337 -5.08 -2.39 11.82
CA LEU A 337 -5.51 -3.63 12.46
C LEU A 337 -6.79 -3.40 13.30
N ASN A 338 -6.92 -4.07 14.43
CA ASN A 338 -7.99 -3.85 15.41
C ASN A 338 -7.55 -2.96 16.59
N LEU A 339 -6.58 -2.05 16.39
CA LEU A 339 -6.07 -1.21 17.47
C LEU A 339 -7.09 -0.14 17.86
N GLU A 340 -7.29 0.03 19.17
CA GLU A 340 -8.27 0.97 19.74
C GLU A 340 -7.97 2.42 19.33
N GLY A 341 -9.02 3.14 18.92
CA GLY A 341 -8.96 4.55 18.55
C GLY A 341 -8.36 4.84 17.16
N ILE A 342 -7.85 3.84 16.46
CA ILE A 342 -7.28 3.94 15.10
C ILE A 342 -7.75 2.81 14.17
N SER A 343 -8.99 2.35 14.35
CA SER A 343 -9.63 1.29 13.55
C SER A 343 -11.09 1.67 13.27
N ASP A 344 -11.29 2.78 12.55
CA ASP A 344 -12.64 3.21 12.15
C ASP A 344 -13.32 2.17 11.26
N GLY A 345 -12.61 1.60 10.29
CA GLY A 345 -13.08 0.53 9.41
C GLY A 345 -13.76 1.02 8.13
N SER A 346 -13.76 2.32 7.87
CA SER A 346 -14.27 2.91 6.62
C SER A 346 -13.17 3.07 5.57
N VAL A 347 -13.57 3.44 4.34
CA VAL A 347 -12.68 3.97 3.31
C VAL A 347 -13.13 5.38 2.97
N THR A 348 -12.31 6.39 3.27
CA THR A 348 -12.59 7.79 2.93
C THR A 348 -12.37 8.01 1.43
N VAL A 349 -13.31 8.72 0.78
CA VAL A 349 -13.26 9.05 -0.66
C VAL A 349 -13.02 10.55 -0.83
N ILE A 350 -11.95 10.90 -1.55
CA ILE A 350 -11.49 12.27 -1.74
C ILE A 350 -11.43 12.58 -3.24
N ASP A 351 -12.03 13.71 -3.68
CA ASP A 351 -11.93 14.22 -5.04
C ASP A 351 -10.78 15.24 -5.12
N LEU A 352 -9.66 14.83 -5.70
CA LEU A 352 -8.46 15.66 -5.85
C LEU A 352 -8.65 16.77 -6.92
N SER A 353 -9.52 16.55 -7.91
CA SER A 353 -9.85 17.56 -8.93
C SER A 353 -10.57 18.77 -8.34
N LYS A 354 -11.15 18.61 -7.15
CA LYS A 354 -11.83 19.65 -6.37
C LYS A 354 -11.00 20.13 -5.18
N GLY A 355 -9.67 20.12 -5.32
CA GLY A 355 -8.75 20.60 -4.27
C GLY A 355 -8.69 19.71 -3.03
N GLY A 356 -8.91 18.41 -3.17
CA GLY A 356 -8.90 17.47 -2.04
C GLY A 356 -10.21 17.45 -1.24
N LYS A 357 -11.36 17.65 -1.91
CA LYS A 357 -12.67 17.62 -1.26
C LYS A 357 -13.03 16.20 -0.84
N VAL A 358 -13.29 15.98 0.44
CA VAL A 358 -13.87 14.74 0.96
C VAL A 358 -15.31 14.62 0.45
N LEU A 359 -15.62 13.53 -0.26
CA LEU A 359 -16.96 13.24 -0.78
C LEU A 359 -17.80 12.44 0.21
N GLY A 360 -17.18 11.63 1.06
CA GLY A 360 -17.81 10.74 2.02
C GLY A 360 -16.95 9.54 2.32
N SER A 361 -17.58 8.45 2.78
CA SER A 361 -16.92 7.18 3.06
C SER A 361 -17.68 5.98 2.49
N ILE A 362 -16.94 4.90 2.25
CA ILE A 362 -17.49 3.57 2.02
C ILE A 362 -17.46 2.84 3.35
N ASP A 363 -18.64 2.54 3.90
CA ASP A 363 -18.79 1.93 5.22
C ASP A 363 -19.22 0.46 5.18
N THR A 364 -19.21 -0.16 4.02
CA THR A 364 -19.75 -1.52 3.81
C THR A 364 -19.12 -2.56 4.72
N LEU A 365 -17.79 -2.62 4.83
CA LEU A 365 -17.10 -3.52 5.74
C LEU A 365 -17.36 -3.16 7.20
N LYS A 366 -17.27 -1.87 7.55
CA LYS A 366 -17.53 -1.31 8.88
C LYS A 366 -18.93 -1.69 9.38
N ALA A 367 -19.95 -1.53 8.54
CA ALA A 367 -21.35 -1.85 8.88
C ALA A 367 -21.58 -3.35 9.10
N GLN A 368 -20.77 -4.21 8.50
CA GLN A 368 -20.78 -5.66 8.67
C GLN A 368 -19.92 -6.15 9.85
N GLY A 369 -19.28 -5.26 10.59
CA GLY A 369 -18.42 -5.59 11.72
C GLY A 369 -17.01 -6.04 11.33
N PHE A 370 -16.50 -5.55 10.20
CA PHE A 370 -15.15 -5.82 9.71
C PHE A 370 -14.27 -4.58 9.70
N ASN A 371 -12.95 -4.81 9.76
CA ASN A 371 -11.91 -3.81 9.54
C ASN A 371 -11.08 -4.18 8.32
N PRO A 372 -11.02 -3.32 7.29
CA PRO A 372 -10.03 -3.49 6.22
C PRO A 372 -8.64 -3.18 6.76
N ASN A 373 -7.63 -3.98 6.41
CA ASN A 373 -6.24 -3.76 6.81
C ASN A 373 -5.39 -3.15 5.68
N CYS A 374 -5.78 -3.36 4.42
CA CYS A 374 -5.12 -2.80 3.25
C CYS A 374 -6.12 -2.53 2.13
N ILE A 375 -5.80 -1.59 1.25
CA ILE A 375 -6.51 -1.33 0.00
C ILE A 375 -5.53 -1.25 -1.17
N MET A 376 -5.81 -1.96 -2.26
CA MET A 376 -5.07 -1.90 -3.51
C MET A 376 -6.02 -1.89 -4.70
N LEU A 377 -5.71 -1.14 -5.77
CA LEU A 377 -6.53 -1.20 -6.98
C LEU A 377 -6.37 -2.54 -7.70
N LEU A 378 -7.49 -3.15 -8.07
CA LEU A 378 -7.47 -4.29 -8.96
C LEU A 378 -6.96 -3.84 -10.35
N PRO A 379 -5.96 -4.52 -10.95
CA PRO A 379 -5.42 -4.12 -12.26
C PRO A 379 -6.47 -4.08 -13.37
N ASN A 380 -6.46 -3.04 -14.21
CA ASN A 380 -7.50 -2.77 -15.23
C ASN A 380 -7.73 -3.90 -16.23
N HIS A 381 -6.69 -4.66 -16.61
CA HIS A 381 -6.82 -5.78 -17.56
C HIS A 381 -7.67 -6.94 -17.00
N PHE A 382 -7.92 -6.99 -15.67
CA PHE A 382 -8.82 -7.95 -15.04
C PHE A 382 -10.22 -7.40 -14.81
N GLN A 383 -10.40 -6.09 -14.80
CA GLN A 383 -11.70 -5.43 -14.66
C GLN A 383 -12.63 -5.76 -15.84
N LEU A 384 -12.08 -5.89 -17.06
CA LEU A 384 -12.85 -6.27 -18.26
C LEU A 384 -13.47 -7.67 -18.19
N GLN A 385 -12.86 -8.62 -17.45
CA GLN A 385 -13.41 -9.97 -17.28
C GLN A 385 -14.65 -9.98 -16.39
N HIS A 386 -14.77 -9.03 -15.45
CA HIS A 386 -15.91 -8.92 -14.55
C HIS A 386 -17.11 -8.20 -15.19
N SER A 387 -16.88 -7.25 -16.10
CA SER A 387 -17.96 -6.56 -16.82
C SER A 387 -18.73 -7.52 -17.75
N THR A 388 -18.06 -8.50 -18.33
CA THR A 388 -18.71 -9.53 -19.16
C THR A 388 -19.57 -10.52 -18.37
N LEU A 389 -19.30 -10.75 -17.08
CA LEU A 389 -20.11 -11.63 -16.21
C LEU A 389 -21.42 -10.96 -15.76
N ARG A 390 -21.54 -9.63 -15.77
CA ARG A 390 -22.78 -8.91 -15.44
C ARG A 390 -23.81 -8.97 -16.57
N VAL A 391 -23.39 -9.13 -17.82
CA VAL A 391 -24.29 -9.15 -19.00
C VAL A 391 -25.00 -10.51 -19.18
N SER A 392 -24.57 -11.54 -18.46
CA SER A 392 -25.10 -12.91 -18.57
C SER A 392 -26.02 -13.35 -17.41
N ARG A 393 -26.59 -12.39 -16.63
CA ARG A 393 -27.59 -12.67 -15.59
C ARG A 393 -28.93 -12.02 -15.91
#